data_cb552f1640af3c9e1a7cf8afa330b5c0
#
_entry.id   cb552f1640af3c9e1a7cf8afa330b5c0
#
_cell.length_a   1.000
_cell.length_b   1.000
_cell.length_c   1.000
_cell.angle_alpha   90.00
_cell.angle_beta   90.00
_cell.angle_gamma   90.00
#
_symmetry.space_group_name_H-M   'P 1'
#
loop_
_entity.id
_entity.type
_entity.pdbx_description
1 polymer ?
#
loop_
_entity_poly.entity_id
_entity_poly.type
_entity_poly.pdbx_seq_one_letter_code
_entity_poly.pdbx_strand_id
1 'polypeptide(L)'
;MMKFTLVYPKWKKLRGQTEYHLPPHGPVVFAATLPKGVEIAFIDENVETIDFNDQTDFIGISMMLTSQVKRGWEIADEYRKRGLQVICGGIATMLHAEETSLHADAIFLGEAEGRMEQVLDDFRNKRLRKVYDYLTDFPPIASVGTARRDILKRQLYNYKGIQMVDLFHASRGCRFDCYPCCVSFLGGRVFRPRPIEKVLEELTAIDNNRLYIVDNSLSQDKAWEKLLFREMIPLKKKWCCHPIENDDEVLDLAAQAGAWYVYQAIFDTSDFIRDRVKRYRDFGIGVEGSILLGLDHHTEDYIRRLIDFLLEIELDLAEFTVLTPFPHTRAFAELQAEGRILSYNWNDYTCDKVVFQPKQMSPERLEQLRDEAWKIFYREKPEAYRMFELFKRVIYKEIADGSFKRQRRVQANRKFGRNET
;
A
#
# COMPACT_ATOMS: atom_id res chain seq x y z
N MET A 1 5.61 -28.22 17.67
CA MET A 1 5.84 -26.80 17.35
C MET A 1 4.49 -26.27 16.87
N MET A 2 4.05 -25.11 17.33
CA MET A 2 2.77 -24.54 16.92
C MET A 2 2.88 -24.00 15.49
N LYS A 3 1.93 -24.36 14.63
CA LYS A 3 1.84 -23.86 13.26
C LYS A 3 0.76 -22.75 13.16
N PHE A 4 1.21 -21.56 12.80
CA PHE A 4 0.37 -20.40 12.54
C PHE A 4 0.25 -20.17 11.05
N THR A 5 -0.95 -20.24 10.48
CA THR A 5 -1.17 -19.95 9.07
C THR A 5 -1.72 -18.53 8.91
N LEU A 6 -0.95 -17.68 8.24
CA LEU A 6 -1.33 -16.30 7.92
C LEU A 6 -1.88 -16.25 6.50
N VAL A 7 -3.13 -15.79 6.38
CA VAL A 7 -3.81 -15.65 5.07
C VAL A 7 -3.98 -14.18 4.73
N TYR A 8 -3.66 -13.84 3.49
CA TYR A 8 -3.89 -12.52 2.90
C TYR A 8 -4.94 -12.66 1.80
N PRO A 9 -6.19 -12.18 2.04
CA PRO A 9 -7.31 -12.40 1.14
C PRO A 9 -7.11 -11.70 -0.21
N LYS A 10 -7.68 -12.25 -1.27
CA LYS A 10 -7.69 -11.60 -2.58
C LYS A 10 -8.55 -10.35 -2.59
N TRP A 11 -8.20 -9.41 -3.48
CA TRP A 11 -9.00 -8.24 -3.80
C TRP A 11 -9.09 -8.02 -5.31
N LYS A 12 -10.12 -7.29 -5.73
CA LYS A 12 -10.28 -6.89 -7.11
C LYS A 12 -9.31 -5.75 -7.43
N LYS A 13 -8.54 -5.88 -8.50
CA LYS A 13 -7.69 -4.81 -9.01
C LYS A 13 -8.53 -3.69 -9.63
N LEU A 14 -8.01 -2.48 -9.58
CA LEU A 14 -8.57 -1.34 -10.30
C LEU A 14 -8.53 -1.58 -11.82
N ARG A 15 -9.48 -1.00 -12.54
CA ARG A 15 -9.45 -0.99 -14.00
C ARG A 15 -8.19 -0.26 -14.48
N GLY A 16 -7.46 -0.87 -15.40
CA GLY A 16 -6.24 -0.33 -15.96
C GLY A 16 -4.96 -0.64 -15.21
N GLN A 17 -5.03 -1.18 -13.98
CA GLN A 17 -3.82 -1.60 -13.28
C GLN A 17 -3.10 -2.76 -13.97
N THR A 18 -1.77 -2.78 -13.83
CA THR A 18 -0.91 -3.84 -14.36
C THR A 18 -1.26 -5.21 -13.79
N GLU A 19 -1.10 -6.26 -14.60
CA GLU A 19 -1.44 -7.65 -14.29
C GLU A 19 -0.44 -8.34 -13.33
N TYR A 20 0.11 -7.64 -12.34
CA TYR A 20 0.97 -8.28 -11.34
C TYR A 20 0.63 -7.83 -9.92
N HIS A 21 0.96 -8.66 -8.94
CA HIS A 21 0.85 -8.32 -7.53
C HIS A 21 2.21 -7.99 -6.95
N LEU A 22 2.26 -6.94 -6.15
CA LEU A 22 3.41 -6.66 -5.30
C LEU A 22 3.41 -7.62 -4.11
N PRO A 23 4.59 -8.04 -3.62
CA PRO A 23 4.66 -8.84 -2.40
C PRO A 23 4.09 -8.02 -1.22
N PRO A 24 3.10 -8.54 -0.47
CA PRO A 24 2.45 -7.76 0.56
C PRO A 24 3.40 -7.47 1.73
N HIS A 25 3.47 -6.19 2.14
CA HIS A 25 4.39 -5.75 3.19
C HIS A 25 3.88 -6.04 4.61
N GLY A 26 2.60 -5.79 4.88
CA GLY A 26 2.01 -6.03 6.20
C GLY A 26 2.25 -7.44 6.75
N PRO A 27 1.96 -8.52 6.00
CA PRO A 27 2.21 -9.89 6.40
C PRO A 27 3.67 -10.20 6.78
N VAL A 28 4.65 -9.69 6.03
CA VAL A 28 6.07 -9.97 6.32
C VAL A 28 6.57 -9.19 7.54
N VAL A 29 6.03 -8.02 7.80
CA VAL A 29 6.30 -7.25 9.03
C VAL A 29 5.64 -7.93 10.22
N PHE A 30 4.37 -8.34 10.11
CA PHE A 30 3.67 -9.09 11.14
C PHE A 30 4.41 -10.39 11.49
N ALA A 31 4.89 -11.13 10.50
CA ALA A 31 5.64 -12.38 10.75
C ALA A 31 6.88 -12.19 11.61
N ALA A 32 7.49 -11.00 11.59
CA ALA A 32 8.63 -10.66 12.45
C ALA A 32 8.24 -10.47 13.92
N THR A 33 6.96 -10.32 14.24
CA THR A 33 6.46 -10.16 15.62
C THR A 33 6.19 -11.50 16.32
N LEU A 34 6.17 -12.60 15.55
CA LEU A 34 5.92 -13.93 16.12
C LEU A 34 7.15 -14.42 16.90
N PRO A 35 6.95 -14.99 18.11
CA PRO A 35 8.04 -15.50 18.92
C PRO A 35 8.75 -16.71 18.26
N LYS A 36 10.00 -16.92 18.67
CA LYS A 36 10.76 -18.11 18.25
C LYS A 36 10.01 -19.39 18.63
N GLY A 37 9.99 -20.37 17.74
CA GLY A 37 9.31 -21.66 17.97
C GLY A 37 7.87 -21.70 17.43
N VAL A 38 7.38 -20.64 16.80
CA VAL A 38 6.15 -20.67 15.99
C VAL A 38 6.54 -20.88 14.53
N GLU A 39 6.03 -21.96 13.94
CA GLU A 39 6.12 -22.19 12.49
C GLU A 39 5.08 -21.29 11.81
N ILE A 40 5.49 -20.49 10.83
CA ILE A 40 4.58 -19.66 10.05
C ILE A 40 4.45 -20.20 8.63
N ALA A 41 3.20 -20.47 8.21
CA ALA A 41 2.83 -20.65 6.82
C ALA A 41 2.14 -19.38 6.32
N PHE A 42 2.46 -18.93 5.10
CA PHE A 42 1.84 -17.74 4.51
C PHE A 42 1.17 -18.09 3.19
N ILE A 43 -0.08 -17.66 3.03
CA ILE A 43 -0.90 -17.84 1.83
C ILE A 43 -1.39 -16.47 1.36
N ASP A 44 -0.95 -16.06 0.16
CA ASP A 44 -1.50 -14.88 -0.53
C ASP A 44 -2.49 -15.35 -1.60
N GLU A 45 -3.79 -15.18 -1.34
CA GLU A 45 -4.84 -15.62 -2.26
C GLU A 45 -4.83 -14.85 -3.60
N ASN A 46 -4.08 -13.76 -3.71
CA ASN A 46 -3.90 -13.04 -4.98
C ASN A 46 -2.97 -13.77 -5.96
N VAL A 47 -2.14 -14.68 -5.48
CA VAL A 47 -1.13 -15.39 -6.29
C VAL A 47 -1.19 -16.91 -6.17
N GLU A 48 -1.94 -17.44 -5.19
CA GLU A 48 -2.15 -18.87 -4.98
C GLU A 48 -3.54 -19.18 -4.43
N THR A 49 -3.93 -20.44 -4.38
CA THR A 49 -5.22 -20.89 -3.83
C THR A 49 -5.07 -21.34 -2.39
N ILE A 50 -6.09 -21.09 -1.57
CA ILE A 50 -6.16 -21.60 -0.19
C ILE A 50 -6.56 -23.06 -0.23
N ASP A 51 -5.78 -23.95 0.43
CA ASP A 51 -6.24 -25.30 0.80
C ASP A 51 -6.71 -25.28 2.24
N PHE A 52 -8.02 -25.32 2.44
CA PHE A 52 -8.62 -25.31 3.77
C PHE A 52 -8.39 -26.61 4.57
N ASN A 53 -7.80 -27.66 3.97
CA ASN A 53 -7.51 -28.92 4.64
C ASN A 53 -6.05 -28.97 5.16
N ASP A 54 -5.22 -27.98 4.85
CA ASP A 54 -3.87 -27.89 5.38
C ASP A 54 -3.89 -27.88 6.91
N GLN A 55 -3.01 -28.71 7.51
CA GLN A 55 -2.91 -28.78 8.96
C GLN A 55 -2.31 -27.49 9.51
N THR A 56 -2.98 -26.90 10.48
CA THR A 56 -2.59 -25.68 11.18
C THR A 56 -3.24 -25.66 12.56
N ASP A 57 -2.62 -24.97 13.51
CA ASP A 57 -3.15 -24.84 14.88
C ASP A 57 -3.99 -23.56 15.04
N PHE A 58 -3.55 -22.47 14.41
CA PHE A 58 -4.16 -21.14 14.56
C PHE A 58 -4.09 -20.35 13.26
N ILE A 59 -5.18 -19.68 12.92
CA ILE A 59 -5.31 -18.89 11.68
C ILE A 59 -5.24 -17.41 11.98
N GLY A 60 -4.36 -16.70 11.26
CA GLY A 60 -4.36 -15.25 11.16
C GLY A 60 -4.85 -14.78 9.79
N ILE A 61 -5.71 -13.78 9.74
CA ILE A 61 -6.13 -13.14 8.48
C ILE A 61 -5.70 -11.68 8.50
N SER A 62 -4.84 -11.31 7.56
CA SER A 62 -4.33 -9.95 7.41
C SER A 62 -5.03 -9.24 6.26
N MET A 63 -5.85 -8.24 6.57
CA MET A 63 -6.62 -7.48 5.58
C MET A 63 -6.10 -6.03 5.51
N MET A 64 -5.73 -5.55 4.32
CA MET A 64 -5.24 -4.19 4.09
C MET A 64 -6.33 -3.28 3.54
N LEU A 65 -7.12 -3.75 2.60
CA LEU A 65 -8.11 -2.96 1.86
C LEU A 65 -9.53 -3.23 2.34
N THR A 66 -10.37 -2.19 2.41
CA THR A 66 -11.80 -2.34 2.67
C THR A 66 -12.46 -3.35 1.72
N SER A 67 -12.06 -3.38 0.45
CA SER A 67 -12.56 -4.35 -0.54
C SER A 67 -12.15 -5.81 -0.29
N GLN A 68 -11.26 -6.08 0.68
CA GLN A 68 -10.89 -7.44 1.10
C GLN A 68 -11.77 -8.00 2.22
N VAL A 69 -12.49 -7.13 2.97
CA VAL A 69 -13.10 -7.56 4.24
C VAL A 69 -14.10 -8.68 4.06
N LYS A 70 -14.99 -8.61 3.07
CA LYS A 70 -15.97 -9.67 2.82
C LYS A 70 -15.29 -11.00 2.52
N ARG A 71 -14.23 -10.98 1.70
CA ARG A 71 -13.47 -12.19 1.42
C ARG A 71 -12.75 -12.71 2.65
N GLY A 72 -12.19 -11.81 3.46
CA GLY A 72 -11.59 -12.17 4.74
C GLY A 72 -12.56 -12.81 5.71
N TRP A 73 -13.79 -12.30 5.80
CA TRP A 73 -14.86 -12.88 6.62
C TRP A 73 -15.29 -14.28 6.12
N GLU A 74 -15.45 -14.47 4.82
CA GLU A 74 -15.74 -15.79 4.23
C GLU A 74 -14.66 -16.82 4.57
N ILE A 75 -13.39 -16.42 4.49
CA ILE A 75 -12.25 -17.28 4.84
C ILE A 75 -12.26 -17.60 6.34
N ALA A 76 -12.51 -16.58 7.19
CA ALA A 76 -12.62 -16.76 8.64
C ALA A 76 -13.73 -17.74 9.02
N ASP A 77 -14.93 -17.55 8.47
CA ASP A 77 -16.08 -18.42 8.71
C ASP A 77 -15.81 -19.85 8.26
N GLU A 78 -15.13 -20.04 7.14
CA GLU A 78 -14.80 -21.38 6.62
C GLU A 78 -13.82 -22.13 7.53
N TYR A 79 -12.77 -21.46 8.06
CA TYR A 79 -11.87 -22.07 9.03
C TYR A 79 -12.56 -22.36 10.36
N ARG A 80 -13.41 -21.45 10.84
CA ARG A 80 -14.19 -21.63 12.07
C ARG A 80 -15.18 -22.80 11.98
N LYS A 81 -15.84 -23.00 10.83
CA LYS A 81 -16.68 -24.19 10.57
C LYS A 81 -15.90 -25.50 10.68
N ARG A 82 -14.60 -25.47 10.43
CA ARG A 82 -13.67 -26.61 10.57
C ARG A 82 -13.09 -26.77 11.98
N GLY A 83 -13.55 -25.96 12.93
CA GLY A 83 -13.12 -26.00 14.34
C GLY A 83 -11.81 -25.30 14.64
N LEU A 84 -11.28 -24.51 13.70
CA LEU A 84 -10.06 -23.73 13.90
C LEU A 84 -10.40 -22.34 14.45
N GLN A 85 -9.58 -21.85 15.39
CA GLN A 85 -9.72 -20.48 15.87
C GLN A 85 -9.05 -19.51 14.88
N VAL A 86 -9.68 -18.34 14.73
CA VAL A 86 -9.27 -17.31 13.77
C VAL A 86 -9.10 -15.96 14.46
N ILE A 87 -7.94 -15.30 14.19
CA ILE A 87 -7.70 -13.91 14.53
C ILE A 87 -7.57 -13.07 13.26
N CYS A 88 -8.31 -11.96 13.19
CA CYS A 88 -8.23 -11.00 12.08
C CYS A 88 -7.44 -9.75 12.51
N GLY A 89 -6.60 -9.24 11.62
CA GLY A 89 -5.82 -8.02 11.83
C GLY A 89 -5.55 -7.28 10.51
N GLY A 90 -4.77 -6.22 10.61
CA GLY A 90 -4.43 -5.34 9.49
C GLY A 90 -5.37 -4.13 9.37
N ILE A 91 -5.04 -3.23 8.45
CA ILE A 91 -5.68 -1.92 8.30
C ILE A 91 -7.20 -2.03 8.14
N ALA A 92 -7.67 -2.94 7.28
CA ALA A 92 -9.10 -3.08 7.05
C ALA A 92 -9.85 -3.65 8.27
N THR A 93 -9.21 -4.49 9.10
CA THR A 93 -9.78 -4.91 10.37
C THR A 93 -9.97 -3.73 11.32
N MET A 94 -9.03 -2.79 11.37
CA MET A 94 -9.18 -1.58 12.19
C MET A 94 -10.32 -0.69 11.72
N LEU A 95 -10.53 -0.58 10.40
CA LEU A 95 -11.63 0.21 9.81
C LEU A 95 -13.00 -0.47 9.95
N HIS A 96 -13.05 -1.79 10.12
CA HIS A 96 -14.25 -2.61 10.16
C HIS A 96 -14.27 -3.52 11.39
N ALA A 97 -13.86 -3.01 12.56
CA ALA A 97 -13.64 -3.81 13.76
C ALA A 97 -14.92 -4.51 14.24
N GLU A 98 -16.04 -3.80 14.31
CA GLU A 98 -17.31 -4.35 14.79
C GLU A 98 -17.79 -5.48 13.88
N GLU A 99 -17.86 -5.25 12.57
CA GLU A 99 -18.31 -6.26 11.59
C GLU A 99 -17.35 -7.46 11.59
N THR A 100 -16.03 -7.22 11.54
CA THR A 100 -15.04 -8.29 11.55
C THR A 100 -15.10 -9.15 12.79
N SER A 101 -15.44 -8.56 13.95
CA SER A 101 -15.60 -9.30 15.19
C SER A 101 -16.70 -10.37 15.14
N LEU A 102 -17.67 -10.26 14.25
CA LEU A 102 -18.73 -11.26 14.10
C LEU A 102 -18.22 -12.54 13.40
N HIS A 103 -17.21 -12.41 12.56
CA HIS A 103 -16.64 -13.47 11.73
C HIS A 103 -15.38 -14.13 12.30
N ALA A 104 -14.71 -13.52 13.27
CA ALA A 104 -13.47 -14.04 13.86
C ALA A 104 -13.65 -14.39 15.34
N ASP A 105 -12.79 -15.26 15.89
CA ASP A 105 -12.76 -15.54 17.32
C ASP A 105 -12.08 -14.42 18.08
N ALA A 106 -11.12 -13.76 17.45
CA ALA A 106 -10.45 -12.56 17.94
C ALA A 106 -10.19 -11.54 16.83
N ILE A 107 -10.16 -10.26 17.17
CA ILE A 107 -9.62 -9.20 16.32
C ILE A 107 -8.45 -8.52 17.01
N PHE A 108 -7.47 -8.12 16.19
CA PHE A 108 -6.28 -7.39 16.64
C PHE A 108 -6.25 -6.00 15.99
N LEU A 109 -6.29 -4.96 16.80
CA LEU A 109 -6.31 -3.56 16.38
C LEU A 109 -4.99 -2.89 16.80
N GLY A 110 -4.30 -2.26 15.87
CA GLY A 110 -3.02 -1.58 16.10
C GLY A 110 -1.80 -2.37 15.65
N GLU A 111 -0.65 -2.03 16.20
CA GLU A 111 0.65 -2.60 15.85
C GLU A 111 0.99 -3.81 16.72
N ALA A 112 1.55 -4.87 16.14
CA ALA A 112 1.70 -6.17 16.80
C ALA A 112 3.04 -6.38 17.53
N GLU A 113 3.99 -5.45 17.41
CA GLU A 113 5.31 -5.57 18.00
C GLU A 113 5.24 -5.70 19.54
N GLY A 114 5.86 -6.76 20.05
CA GLY A 114 5.90 -7.06 21.49
C GLY A 114 4.60 -7.63 22.07
N ARG A 115 3.55 -7.89 21.26
CA ARG A 115 2.20 -8.26 21.75
C ARG A 115 1.76 -9.66 21.36
N MET A 116 2.37 -10.23 20.34
CA MET A 116 1.94 -11.53 19.82
C MET A 116 2.21 -12.69 20.78
N GLU A 117 3.21 -12.58 21.67
CA GLU A 117 3.46 -13.60 22.69
C GLU A 117 2.24 -13.78 23.62
N GLN A 118 1.64 -12.68 24.06
CA GLN A 118 0.42 -12.72 24.87
C GLN A 118 -0.76 -13.34 24.10
N VAL A 119 -0.97 -12.95 22.84
CA VAL A 119 -2.06 -13.52 22.02
C VAL A 119 -1.92 -15.03 21.89
N LEU A 120 -0.70 -15.50 21.62
CA LEU A 120 -0.42 -16.93 21.46
C LEU A 120 -0.50 -17.69 22.80
N ASP A 121 -0.17 -17.06 23.92
CA ASP A 121 -0.37 -17.62 25.25
C ASP A 121 -1.86 -17.74 25.59
N ASP A 122 -2.63 -16.70 25.32
CA ASP A 122 -4.08 -16.72 25.49
C ASP A 122 -4.74 -17.81 24.62
N PHE A 123 -4.27 -17.98 23.37
CA PHE A 123 -4.70 -19.07 22.49
C PHE A 123 -4.39 -20.45 23.09
N ARG A 124 -3.14 -20.72 23.52
CA ARG A 124 -2.71 -22.00 24.08
C ARG A 124 -3.51 -22.38 25.33
N ASN A 125 -3.87 -21.38 26.14
CA ASN A 125 -4.62 -21.54 27.37
C ASN A 125 -6.15 -21.49 27.16
N LYS A 126 -6.64 -21.48 25.92
CA LYS A 126 -8.09 -21.44 25.57
C LYS A 126 -8.82 -20.24 26.19
N ARG A 127 -8.14 -19.11 26.33
CA ARG A 127 -8.66 -17.84 26.89
C ARG A 127 -8.51 -16.68 25.90
N LEU A 128 -8.55 -16.97 24.59
CA LEU A 128 -8.42 -15.97 23.55
C LEU A 128 -9.45 -14.85 23.76
N ARG A 129 -9.00 -13.60 23.78
CA ARG A 129 -9.87 -12.44 23.95
C ARG A 129 -10.55 -12.12 22.65
N LYS A 130 -11.78 -11.62 22.71
CA LYS A 130 -12.51 -11.19 21.52
C LYS A 130 -11.82 -10.03 20.79
N VAL A 131 -11.26 -9.09 21.56
CA VAL A 131 -10.59 -7.90 21.05
C VAL A 131 -9.26 -7.70 21.77
N TYR A 132 -8.20 -7.53 20.99
CA TYR A 132 -6.91 -7.02 21.39
C TYR A 132 -6.77 -5.61 20.82
N ASP A 133 -7.11 -4.60 21.63
CA ASP A 133 -7.14 -3.21 21.17
C ASP A 133 -5.89 -2.45 21.62
N TYR A 134 -5.10 -2.07 20.65
CA TYR A 134 -3.90 -1.25 20.78
C TYR A 134 -3.86 -0.12 19.76
N LEU A 135 -5.03 0.31 19.26
CA LEU A 135 -5.12 1.29 18.17
C LEU A 135 -4.43 2.63 18.52
N THR A 136 -4.48 3.02 19.80
CA THR A 136 -3.86 4.27 20.30
C THR A 136 -2.58 4.04 21.09
N ASP A 137 -2.18 2.79 21.31
CA ASP A 137 -0.98 2.42 22.06
C ASP A 137 0.11 1.94 21.07
N PHE A 138 1.01 2.83 20.71
CA PHE A 138 2.07 2.53 19.74
C PHE A 138 3.30 1.96 20.44
N PRO A 139 3.82 0.80 19.99
CA PRO A 139 5.07 0.27 20.50
C PRO A 139 6.25 1.19 20.15
N PRO A 140 7.37 1.13 20.89
CA PRO A 140 8.58 1.83 20.51
C PRO A 140 8.97 1.48 19.06
N ILE A 141 9.18 2.47 18.21
CA ILE A 141 9.47 2.24 16.79
C ILE A 141 10.76 1.43 16.58
N ALA A 142 11.70 1.49 17.51
CA ALA A 142 12.92 0.68 17.51
C ALA A 142 12.66 -0.83 17.70
N SER A 143 11.47 -1.23 18.17
CA SER A 143 11.07 -2.64 18.31
C SER A 143 10.64 -3.27 16.98
N VAL A 144 10.47 -2.48 15.92
CA VAL A 144 10.17 -3.00 14.58
C VAL A 144 11.35 -3.82 14.07
N GLY A 145 11.14 -5.14 13.99
CA GLY A 145 12.14 -6.08 13.50
C GLY A 145 12.30 -6.04 11.97
N THR A 146 13.33 -6.72 11.49
CA THR A 146 13.51 -6.97 10.05
C THR A 146 12.37 -7.84 9.53
N ALA A 147 11.70 -7.38 8.48
CA ALA A 147 10.55 -8.08 7.91
C ALA A 147 10.93 -9.47 7.39
N ARG A 148 10.11 -10.47 7.73
CA ARG A 148 10.28 -11.89 7.40
C ARG A 148 9.88 -12.19 5.95
N ARG A 149 10.67 -11.70 4.99
CA ARG A 149 10.44 -11.92 3.54
C ARG A 149 10.67 -13.38 3.11
N ASP A 150 11.23 -14.18 3.98
CA ASP A 150 11.40 -15.64 3.80
C ASP A 150 10.07 -16.42 3.73
N ILE A 151 8.98 -15.86 4.28
CA ILE A 151 7.65 -16.47 4.18
C ILE A 151 7.02 -16.34 2.78
N LEU A 152 7.55 -15.45 1.94
CA LEU A 152 7.02 -15.20 0.60
C LEU A 152 7.50 -16.24 -0.40
N LYS A 153 6.60 -16.77 -1.19
CA LYS A 153 6.92 -17.52 -2.42
C LYS A 153 7.28 -16.53 -3.54
N ARG A 154 8.48 -15.93 -3.44
CA ARG A 154 8.91 -14.77 -4.24
C ARG A 154 8.71 -14.92 -5.74
N GLN A 155 8.85 -16.15 -6.26
CA GLN A 155 8.65 -16.47 -7.69
C GLN A 155 7.22 -16.19 -8.19
N LEU A 156 6.23 -16.07 -7.28
CA LEU A 156 4.85 -15.78 -7.64
C LEU A 156 4.61 -14.28 -7.89
N TYR A 157 5.48 -13.40 -7.35
CA TYR A 157 5.37 -11.94 -7.48
C TYR A 157 6.23 -11.46 -8.64
N ASN A 158 5.72 -11.57 -9.87
CA ASN A 158 6.46 -11.19 -11.06
C ASN A 158 5.56 -10.61 -12.14
N TYR A 159 6.13 -9.73 -12.96
CA TYR A 159 5.54 -9.25 -14.19
C TYR A 159 6.24 -9.90 -15.38
N LYS A 160 5.50 -10.72 -16.14
CA LYS A 160 6.04 -11.47 -17.29
C LYS A 160 7.33 -12.24 -16.99
N GLY A 161 7.46 -12.77 -15.76
CA GLY A 161 8.61 -13.54 -15.31
C GLY A 161 9.76 -12.71 -14.72
N ILE A 162 9.60 -11.41 -14.53
CA ILE A 162 10.59 -10.52 -13.89
C ILE A 162 10.03 -10.04 -12.56
N GLN A 163 10.77 -10.26 -11.50
CA GLN A 163 10.46 -9.69 -10.18
C GLN A 163 10.71 -8.19 -10.20
N MET A 164 9.69 -7.38 -9.85
CA MET A 164 9.77 -5.93 -10.00
C MET A 164 10.42 -5.24 -8.80
N VAL A 165 9.71 -5.16 -7.69
CA VAL A 165 10.17 -4.44 -6.48
C VAL A 165 9.88 -5.26 -5.22
N ASP A 166 10.64 -5.00 -4.15
CA ASP A 166 10.28 -5.36 -2.78
C ASP A 166 9.75 -4.14 -2.04
N LEU A 167 8.85 -4.37 -1.07
CA LEU A 167 8.29 -3.31 -0.26
C LEU A 167 9.07 -3.16 1.05
N PHE A 168 9.19 -1.92 1.49
CA PHE A 168 9.96 -1.55 2.67
C PHE A 168 9.36 -0.31 3.32
N HIS A 169 9.50 -0.13 4.63
CA HIS A 169 9.14 1.12 5.32
C HIS A 169 10.28 1.61 6.22
N ALA A 170 10.54 2.91 6.19
CA ALA A 170 11.54 3.58 7.00
C ALA A 170 10.92 4.32 8.19
N SER A 171 9.61 4.58 8.16
CA SER A 171 8.86 5.27 9.21
C SER A 171 7.42 4.75 9.32
N ARG A 172 6.72 5.17 10.36
CA ARG A 172 5.29 4.94 10.54
C ARG A 172 4.56 6.21 10.97
N GLY A 173 3.28 6.27 10.62
CA GLY A 173 2.41 7.40 10.95
C GLY A 173 2.63 8.61 10.03
N CYS A 174 1.84 9.65 10.26
CA CYS A 174 1.88 10.90 9.49
C CYS A 174 1.29 12.02 10.34
N ARG A 175 1.95 13.18 10.40
CA ARG A 175 1.45 14.35 11.14
C ARG A 175 0.29 15.07 10.45
N PHE A 176 0.10 14.82 9.14
CA PHE A 176 -0.95 15.47 8.36
C PHE A 176 -2.32 14.85 8.62
N ASP A 177 -3.36 15.66 8.46
CA ASP A 177 -4.77 15.28 8.51
C ASP A 177 -5.42 15.60 7.17
N CYS A 178 -4.89 15.00 6.11
CA CYS A 178 -5.35 15.25 4.75
C CYS A 178 -6.74 14.65 4.52
N TYR A 179 -7.60 15.40 3.83
CA TYR A 179 -8.88 14.91 3.35
C TYR A 179 -8.66 14.13 2.05
N PRO A 180 -9.19 12.92 1.88
CA PRO A 180 -10.02 12.07 2.75
C PRO A 180 -9.22 10.94 3.44
N CYS A 181 -7.95 11.14 3.77
CA CYS A 181 -7.01 10.12 4.21
C CYS A 181 -7.42 9.45 5.54
N CYS A 182 -7.26 8.12 5.65
CA CYS A 182 -7.53 7.37 6.87
C CYS A 182 -6.31 7.20 7.79
N VAL A 183 -5.13 7.67 7.39
CA VAL A 183 -3.87 7.44 8.14
C VAL A 183 -3.90 8.07 9.53
N SER A 184 -4.55 9.22 9.70
CA SER A 184 -4.70 9.88 11.00
C SER A 184 -5.48 9.04 12.02
N PHE A 185 -6.43 8.23 11.58
CA PHE A 185 -7.15 7.26 12.41
C PHE A 185 -6.27 6.03 12.72
N LEU A 186 -5.57 5.50 11.72
CA LEU A 186 -4.82 4.23 11.83
C LEU A 186 -3.50 4.34 12.61
N GLY A 187 -2.77 5.45 12.46
CA GLY A 187 -1.42 5.63 12.99
C GLY A 187 -1.26 6.83 13.92
N GLY A 188 -2.37 7.51 14.24
CA GLY A 188 -2.34 8.80 14.95
C GLY A 188 -1.68 9.91 14.12
N ARG A 189 -1.69 11.14 14.66
CA ARG A 189 -1.03 12.29 14.02
C ARG A 189 0.42 12.42 14.47
N VAL A 190 1.17 11.33 14.40
CA VAL A 190 2.57 11.28 14.80
C VAL A 190 3.41 10.65 13.70
N PHE A 191 4.56 11.25 13.43
CA PHE A 191 5.59 10.67 12.59
C PHE A 191 6.61 9.97 13.48
N ARG A 192 6.86 8.71 13.22
CA ARG A 192 7.75 7.85 13.99
C ARG A 192 8.81 7.25 13.06
N PRO A 193 9.96 7.95 12.87
CA PRO A 193 11.05 7.43 12.05
C PRO A 193 11.74 6.27 12.75
N ARG A 194 12.11 5.23 12.00
CA ARG A 194 12.95 4.14 12.48
C ARG A 194 14.39 4.62 12.67
N PRO A 195 15.13 4.05 13.63
CA PRO A 195 16.57 4.27 13.73
C PRO A 195 17.26 3.97 12.41
N ILE A 196 18.12 4.88 11.94
CA ILE A 196 18.74 4.78 10.61
C ILE A 196 19.53 3.47 10.47
N GLU A 197 20.26 3.06 11.51
CA GLU A 197 21.02 1.80 11.52
C GLU A 197 20.11 0.57 11.27
N LYS A 198 18.90 0.56 11.83
CA LYS A 198 17.92 -0.52 11.62
C LYS A 198 17.34 -0.52 10.20
N VAL A 199 17.15 0.67 9.65
CA VAL A 199 16.74 0.84 8.26
C VAL A 199 17.82 0.28 7.32
N LEU A 200 19.07 0.63 7.54
CA LEU A 200 20.20 0.18 6.71
C LEU A 200 20.45 -1.33 6.85
N GLU A 201 20.35 -1.90 8.06
CA GLU A 201 20.41 -3.34 8.29
C GLU A 201 19.38 -4.07 7.39
N GLU A 202 18.13 -3.64 7.42
CA GLU A 202 17.06 -4.25 6.62
C GLU A 202 17.27 -4.06 5.12
N LEU A 203 17.64 -2.84 4.67
CA LEU A 203 17.91 -2.56 3.26
C LEU A 203 19.05 -3.41 2.72
N THR A 204 20.08 -3.67 3.52
CA THR A 204 21.20 -4.53 3.17
C THR A 204 20.76 -5.99 3.05
N ALA A 205 19.86 -6.45 3.90
CA ALA A 205 19.32 -7.81 3.87
C ALA A 205 18.37 -8.08 2.69
N ILE A 206 17.81 -7.03 2.07
CA ILE A 206 16.96 -7.18 0.88
C ILE A 206 17.84 -7.43 -0.35
N ASP A 207 17.77 -8.60 -0.94
CA ASP A 207 18.58 -8.94 -2.12
C ASP A 207 18.19 -8.15 -3.38
N ASN A 208 16.91 -7.80 -3.55
CA ASN A 208 16.45 -7.00 -4.67
C ASN A 208 17.00 -5.56 -4.58
N ASN A 209 17.52 -5.03 -5.70
CA ASN A 209 17.99 -3.65 -5.75
C ASN A 209 16.84 -2.64 -5.87
N ARG A 210 15.64 -3.07 -6.26
CA ARG A 210 14.50 -2.22 -6.53
C ARG A 210 13.49 -2.30 -5.41
N LEU A 211 13.11 -1.15 -4.89
CA LEU A 211 12.28 -1.03 -3.70
C LEU A 211 11.12 -0.06 -3.94
N TYR A 212 10.00 -0.34 -3.29
CA TYR A 212 8.97 0.65 -3.03
C TYR A 212 8.96 0.95 -1.53
N ILE A 213 9.29 2.18 -1.15
CA ILE A 213 9.22 2.67 0.23
C ILE A 213 7.77 3.07 0.47
N VAL A 214 7.06 2.24 1.27
CA VAL A 214 5.61 2.36 1.47
C VAL A 214 5.22 3.27 2.64
N ASP A 215 6.12 4.14 3.06
CA ASP A 215 5.85 5.15 4.09
C ASP A 215 4.70 6.08 3.65
N ASN A 216 3.89 6.54 4.61
CA ASN A 216 2.79 7.45 4.29
C ASN A 216 3.29 8.80 3.73
N SER A 217 4.42 9.29 4.23
CA SER A 217 5.14 10.45 3.73
C SER A 217 6.49 10.53 4.41
N LEU A 218 7.57 10.64 3.66
CA LEU A 218 8.91 10.87 4.20
C LEU A 218 9.14 12.34 4.54
N SER A 219 8.42 13.29 3.90
CA SER A 219 8.53 14.73 4.11
C SER A 219 7.96 15.21 5.47
N GLN A 220 8.30 14.51 6.56
CA GLN A 220 7.81 14.82 7.90
C GLN A 220 8.91 15.40 8.82
N ASP A 221 10.16 15.01 8.56
CA ASP A 221 11.35 15.44 9.26
C ASP A 221 12.51 15.57 8.26
N LYS A 222 12.76 16.79 7.81
CA LYS A 222 13.76 17.09 6.79
C LYS A 222 15.19 16.67 7.20
N ALA A 223 15.53 16.80 8.47
CA ALA A 223 16.88 16.46 8.94
C ALA A 223 17.08 14.93 8.92
N TRP A 224 16.09 14.18 9.39
CA TRP A 224 16.12 12.73 9.33
C TRP A 224 16.10 12.22 7.88
N GLU A 225 15.27 12.82 7.02
CA GLU A 225 15.17 12.45 5.61
C GLU A 225 16.50 12.62 4.86
N LYS A 226 17.21 13.75 5.09
CA LYS A 226 18.55 13.97 4.54
C LYS A 226 19.56 12.94 5.03
N LEU A 227 19.53 12.61 6.32
CA LEU A 227 20.39 11.59 6.88
C LEU A 227 20.11 10.23 6.26
N LEU A 228 18.84 9.84 6.17
CA LEU A 228 18.39 8.58 5.56
C LEU A 228 18.95 8.46 4.13
N PHE A 229 18.72 9.46 3.28
CA PHE A 229 19.16 9.39 1.89
C PHE A 229 20.67 9.35 1.76
N ARG A 230 21.41 10.15 2.56
CA ARG A 230 22.87 10.13 2.57
C ARG A 230 23.41 8.74 2.90
N GLU A 231 22.88 8.10 3.92
CA GLU A 231 23.28 6.76 4.34
C GLU A 231 22.82 5.65 3.37
N MET A 232 21.79 5.89 2.56
CA MET A 232 21.34 4.96 1.52
C MET A 232 22.22 4.97 0.25
N ILE A 233 22.98 6.05 -0.04
CA ILE A 233 23.79 6.17 -1.25
C ILE A 233 24.72 4.95 -1.48
N PRO A 234 25.49 4.48 -0.48
CA PRO A 234 26.40 3.35 -0.66
C PRO A 234 25.70 2.02 -0.99
N LEU A 235 24.42 1.88 -0.64
CA LEU A 235 23.65 0.65 -0.86
C LEU A 235 23.24 0.47 -2.32
N LYS A 236 23.33 1.52 -3.15
CA LYS A 236 23.01 1.52 -4.58
C LYS A 236 21.62 0.97 -4.90
N LYS A 237 20.69 1.05 -3.96
CA LYS A 237 19.28 0.66 -4.18
C LYS A 237 18.62 1.67 -5.14
N LYS A 238 17.58 1.22 -5.83
CA LYS A 238 16.72 2.07 -6.66
C LYS A 238 15.32 2.01 -6.08
N TRP A 239 14.72 3.13 -5.80
CA TRP A 239 13.48 3.17 -5.05
C TRP A 239 12.50 4.22 -5.55
N CYS A 240 11.23 3.94 -5.35
CA CYS A 240 10.12 4.88 -5.45
C CYS A 240 9.43 5.00 -4.08
N CYS A 241 8.71 6.07 -3.86
CA CYS A 241 8.01 6.32 -2.61
C CYS A 241 6.85 7.31 -2.79
N HIS A 242 6.10 7.59 -1.71
CA HIS A 242 5.24 8.75 -1.59
C HIS A 242 6.06 10.05 -1.53
N PRO A 243 5.45 11.25 -1.51
CA PRO A 243 6.17 12.50 -1.62
C PRO A 243 7.30 12.64 -0.61
N ILE A 244 8.42 13.19 -1.08
CA ILE A 244 9.56 13.62 -0.28
C ILE A 244 9.58 15.16 -0.20
N GLU A 245 10.41 15.70 0.71
CA GLU A 245 10.57 17.15 0.83
C GLU A 245 11.08 17.76 -0.48
N ASN A 246 10.44 18.83 -0.94
CA ASN A 246 10.75 19.47 -2.23
C ASN A 246 11.78 20.59 -2.05
N ASP A 247 12.93 20.25 -1.54
CA ASP A 247 14.09 21.10 -1.26
C ASP A 247 15.30 20.57 -2.05
N ASP A 248 16.13 21.47 -2.61
CA ASP A 248 17.20 21.10 -3.54
C ASP A 248 18.19 20.09 -2.94
N GLU A 249 18.57 20.26 -1.68
CA GLU A 249 19.49 19.32 -1.03
C GLU A 249 18.85 17.94 -0.81
N VAL A 250 17.56 17.90 -0.45
CA VAL A 250 16.83 16.63 -0.29
C VAL A 250 16.68 15.93 -1.63
N LEU A 251 16.31 16.67 -2.69
CA LEU A 251 16.15 16.13 -4.03
C LEU A 251 17.47 15.59 -4.61
N ASP A 252 18.57 16.30 -4.40
CA ASP A 252 19.90 15.86 -4.81
C ASP A 252 20.32 14.57 -4.08
N LEU A 253 20.18 14.54 -2.76
CA LEU A 253 20.45 13.34 -1.95
C LEU A 253 19.56 12.17 -2.35
N ALA A 254 18.27 12.40 -2.58
CA ALA A 254 17.34 11.37 -3.02
C ALA A 254 17.75 10.79 -4.39
N ALA A 255 18.11 11.65 -5.35
CA ALA A 255 18.56 11.22 -6.67
C ALA A 255 19.85 10.39 -6.59
N GLN A 256 20.83 10.81 -5.76
CA GLN A 256 22.07 10.07 -5.49
C GLN A 256 21.78 8.72 -4.78
N ALA A 257 20.85 8.70 -3.83
CA ALA A 257 20.41 7.50 -3.12
C ALA A 257 19.60 6.53 -4.00
N GLY A 258 19.24 6.95 -5.23
CA GLY A 258 18.62 6.09 -6.22
C GLY A 258 17.11 6.27 -6.40
N ALA A 259 16.52 7.36 -5.95
CA ALA A 259 15.15 7.70 -6.29
C ALA A 259 14.94 7.72 -7.81
N TRP A 260 13.88 7.09 -8.29
CA TRP A 260 13.58 7.05 -9.71
C TRP A 260 12.20 7.58 -10.07
N TYR A 261 11.22 7.49 -9.15
CA TYR A 261 10.00 8.30 -9.21
C TYR A 261 9.35 8.42 -7.83
N VAL A 262 8.45 9.38 -7.70
CA VAL A 262 7.63 9.63 -6.52
C VAL A 262 6.15 9.67 -6.87
N TYR A 263 5.30 9.20 -5.96
CA TYR A 263 3.86 9.45 -6.01
C TYR A 263 3.58 10.85 -5.46
N GLN A 264 3.00 11.72 -6.26
CA GLN A 264 2.66 13.09 -5.87
C GLN A 264 1.16 13.32 -5.98
N ALA A 265 0.52 13.71 -4.89
CA ALA A 265 -0.88 14.13 -4.94
C ALA A 265 -1.03 15.40 -5.80
N ILE A 266 -1.90 15.33 -6.81
CA ILE A 266 -2.26 16.45 -7.68
C ILE A 266 -3.70 16.79 -7.38
N PHE A 267 -3.92 17.92 -6.71
CA PHE A 267 -5.24 18.32 -6.22
C PHE A 267 -5.78 19.59 -6.88
N ASP A 268 -4.97 20.31 -7.64
CA ASP A 268 -5.36 21.49 -8.41
C ASP A 268 -4.41 21.73 -9.61
N THR A 269 -4.64 22.84 -10.32
CA THR A 269 -3.87 23.27 -11.50
C THR A 269 -2.96 24.46 -11.21
N SER A 270 -2.50 24.59 -9.96
CA SER A 270 -1.69 25.74 -9.50
C SER A 270 -0.24 25.68 -10.00
N ASP A 271 0.39 26.85 -10.04
CA ASP A 271 1.83 26.94 -10.29
C ASP A 271 2.65 26.21 -9.21
N PHE A 272 2.14 26.11 -7.98
CA PHE A 272 2.77 25.32 -6.93
C PHE A 272 2.93 23.86 -7.34
N ILE A 273 1.89 23.23 -7.91
CA ILE A 273 1.96 21.84 -8.40
C ILE A 273 2.88 21.75 -9.60
N ARG A 274 2.79 22.71 -10.55
CA ARG A 274 3.67 22.78 -11.73
C ARG A 274 5.15 22.82 -11.34
N ASP A 275 5.51 23.74 -10.46
CA ASP A 275 6.88 23.92 -10.00
C ASP A 275 7.39 22.69 -9.23
N ARG A 276 6.52 22.09 -8.41
CA ARG A 276 6.86 20.89 -7.66
C ARG A 276 7.18 19.70 -8.57
N VAL A 277 6.35 19.46 -9.57
CA VAL A 277 6.57 18.39 -10.57
C VAL A 277 7.84 18.67 -11.38
N LYS A 278 8.02 19.93 -11.84
CA LYS A 278 9.22 20.34 -12.57
C LYS A 278 10.49 20.09 -11.77
N ARG A 279 10.51 20.48 -10.49
CA ARG A 279 11.69 20.29 -9.63
C ARG A 279 12.07 18.82 -9.47
N TYR A 280 11.15 17.90 -9.23
CA TYR A 280 11.45 16.47 -9.22
C TYR A 280 12.14 16.04 -10.51
N ARG A 281 11.62 16.45 -11.65
CA ARG A 281 12.15 16.11 -12.97
C ARG A 281 13.53 16.74 -13.22
N ASP A 282 13.78 17.95 -12.76
CA ASP A 282 15.09 18.62 -12.87
C ASP A 282 16.20 17.82 -12.16
N PHE A 283 15.88 17.11 -11.08
CA PHE A 283 16.78 16.16 -10.39
C PHE A 283 16.74 14.74 -10.96
N GLY A 284 16.07 14.51 -12.08
CA GLY A 284 15.97 13.20 -12.74
C GLY A 284 15.09 12.19 -12.01
N ILE A 285 14.19 12.66 -11.15
CA ILE A 285 13.17 11.87 -10.45
C ILE A 285 11.87 11.99 -11.22
N GLY A 286 11.29 10.87 -11.65
CA GLY A 286 9.97 10.84 -12.30
C GLY A 286 8.84 11.14 -11.33
N VAL A 287 7.66 11.47 -11.86
CA VAL A 287 6.49 11.77 -11.03
C VAL A 287 5.29 10.97 -11.52
N GLU A 288 4.70 10.20 -10.61
CA GLU A 288 3.38 9.63 -10.76
C GLU A 288 2.37 10.50 -10.00
N GLY A 289 1.45 11.11 -10.74
CA GLY A 289 0.38 11.91 -10.13
C GLY A 289 -0.71 11.00 -9.54
N SER A 290 -1.03 11.18 -8.27
CA SER A 290 -2.23 10.61 -7.65
C SER A 290 -3.35 11.64 -7.74
N ILE A 291 -4.36 11.38 -8.59
CA ILE A 291 -5.44 12.30 -8.91
C ILE A 291 -6.73 11.78 -8.30
N LEU A 292 -7.29 12.53 -7.33
CA LEU A 292 -8.56 12.22 -6.71
C LEU A 292 -9.67 13.02 -7.39
N LEU A 293 -10.67 12.33 -7.94
CA LEU A 293 -11.85 12.91 -8.57
C LEU A 293 -13.08 12.79 -7.67
N GLY A 294 -14.07 13.68 -7.85
CA GLY A 294 -15.35 13.61 -7.15
C GLY A 294 -15.45 14.44 -5.87
N LEU A 295 -14.52 15.37 -5.65
CA LEU A 295 -14.68 16.38 -4.60
C LEU A 295 -15.87 17.30 -4.92
N ASP A 296 -16.49 17.90 -3.91
CA ASP A 296 -17.74 18.66 -4.03
C ASP A 296 -17.68 19.86 -5.02
N HIS A 297 -16.49 20.39 -5.29
CA HIS A 297 -16.26 21.46 -6.27
C HIS A 297 -15.88 20.95 -7.66
N HIS A 298 -15.73 19.64 -7.86
CA HIS A 298 -15.33 19.08 -9.15
C HIS A 298 -16.51 19.05 -10.14
N THR A 299 -16.56 20.03 -11.04
CA THR A 299 -17.43 20.01 -12.22
C THR A 299 -16.76 19.23 -13.36
N GLU A 300 -17.50 18.87 -14.41
CA GLU A 300 -16.89 18.27 -15.62
C GLU A 300 -15.81 19.15 -16.24
N ASP A 301 -16.07 20.44 -16.34
CA ASP A 301 -15.11 21.41 -16.88
C ASP A 301 -13.83 21.48 -16.02
N TYR A 302 -13.97 21.42 -14.70
CA TYR A 302 -12.82 21.36 -13.80
C TYR A 302 -11.97 20.12 -14.08
N ILE A 303 -12.60 18.94 -14.17
CA ILE A 303 -11.91 17.67 -14.43
C ILE A 303 -11.20 17.71 -15.79
N ARG A 304 -11.84 18.25 -16.84
CA ARG A 304 -11.22 18.40 -18.16
C ARG A 304 -9.99 19.31 -18.13
N ARG A 305 -10.10 20.49 -17.50
CA ARG A 305 -8.94 21.37 -17.32
C ARG A 305 -7.81 20.74 -16.50
N LEU A 306 -8.15 19.92 -15.50
CA LEU A 306 -7.15 19.19 -14.75
C LEU A 306 -6.39 18.20 -15.64
N ILE A 307 -7.08 17.46 -16.51
CA ILE A 307 -6.44 16.53 -17.46
C ILE A 307 -5.52 17.29 -18.44
N ASP A 308 -5.98 18.42 -19.00
CA ASP A 308 -5.18 19.25 -19.89
C ASP A 308 -3.93 19.77 -19.18
N PHE A 309 -4.05 20.19 -17.93
CA PHE A 309 -2.92 20.59 -17.09
C PHE A 309 -1.90 19.47 -16.85
N LEU A 310 -2.35 18.23 -16.61
CA LEU A 310 -1.45 17.09 -16.42
C LEU A 310 -0.65 16.79 -17.71
N LEU A 311 -1.24 16.98 -18.88
CA LEU A 311 -0.58 16.85 -20.17
C LEU A 311 0.42 18.01 -20.39
N GLU A 312 0.03 19.23 -20.05
CA GLU A 312 0.86 20.44 -20.17
C GLU A 312 2.13 20.35 -19.31
N ILE A 313 2.01 19.91 -18.05
CA ILE A 313 3.17 19.72 -17.17
C ILE A 313 3.99 18.47 -17.51
N GLU A 314 3.62 17.75 -18.56
CA GLU A 314 4.29 16.53 -19.03
C GLU A 314 4.48 15.48 -17.90
N LEU A 315 3.46 15.27 -17.08
CA LEU A 315 3.51 14.30 -16.00
C LEU A 315 3.89 12.91 -16.53
N ASP A 316 4.80 12.20 -15.84
CA ASP A 316 5.29 10.90 -16.32
C ASP A 316 4.20 9.82 -16.29
N LEU A 317 3.51 9.69 -15.15
CA LEU A 317 2.40 8.76 -14.93
C LEU A 317 1.26 9.45 -14.18
N ALA A 318 0.04 8.96 -14.33
CA ALA A 318 -1.13 9.44 -13.62
C ALA A 318 -2.02 8.28 -13.18
N GLU A 319 -2.42 8.26 -11.91
CA GLU A 319 -3.42 7.36 -11.37
C GLU A 319 -4.69 8.15 -11.06
N PHE A 320 -5.78 7.83 -11.75
CA PHE A 320 -7.07 8.50 -11.55
C PHE A 320 -7.96 7.63 -10.65
N THR A 321 -8.26 8.16 -9.48
CA THR A 321 -9.17 7.53 -8.50
C THR A 321 -10.38 8.39 -8.24
N VAL A 322 -11.48 7.78 -7.81
CA VAL A 322 -12.65 8.51 -7.32
C VAL A 322 -12.64 8.53 -5.79
N LEU A 323 -13.19 9.61 -5.23
CA LEU A 323 -13.37 9.71 -3.79
C LEU A 323 -14.09 8.47 -3.27
N THR A 324 -13.41 7.75 -2.38
CA THR A 324 -13.96 6.58 -1.70
C THR A 324 -13.95 6.84 -0.20
N PRO A 325 -15.12 7.05 0.40
CA PRO A 325 -15.22 7.40 1.82
C PRO A 325 -15.01 6.15 2.68
N PHE A 326 -13.79 5.93 3.14
CA PHE A 326 -13.50 4.81 4.05
C PHE A 326 -14.03 5.10 5.45
N PRO A 327 -14.52 4.09 6.20
CA PRO A 327 -14.96 4.27 7.58
C PRO A 327 -13.93 5.00 8.44
N HIS A 328 -14.41 5.73 9.45
CA HIS A 328 -13.62 6.56 10.36
C HIS A 328 -12.88 7.74 9.73
N THR A 329 -13.07 8.01 8.43
CA THR A 329 -12.57 9.24 7.80
C THR A 329 -13.57 10.38 7.94
N ARG A 330 -13.07 11.62 7.88
CA ARG A 330 -13.93 12.81 7.82
C ARG A 330 -14.86 12.76 6.62
N ALA A 331 -14.39 12.32 5.46
CA ALA A 331 -15.20 12.17 4.25
C ALA A 331 -16.39 11.20 4.46
N PHE A 332 -16.15 10.08 5.14
CA PHE A 332 -17.22 9.12 5.46
C PHE A 332 -18.27 9.77 6.37
N ALA A 333 -17.83 10.40 7.46
CA ALA A 333 -18.73 11.02 8.43
C ALA A 333 -19.59 12.15 7.79
N GLU A 334 -18.98 13.00 6.98
CA GLU A 334 -19.67 14.09 6.28
C GLU A 334 -20.71 13.55 5.28
N LEU A 335 -20.31 12.60 4.40
CA LEU A 335 -21.19 12.02 3.41
C LEU A 335 -22.33 11.20 4.04
N GLN A 336 -22.05 10.53 5.15
CA GLN A 336 -23.07 9.81 5.91
C GLN A 336 -24.07 10.77 6.55
N ALA A 337 -23.62 11.84 7.18
CA ALA A 337 -24.47 12.84 7.79
C ALA A 337 -25.35 13.58 6.75
N GLU A 338 -24.83 13.77 5.53
CA GLU A 338 -25.56 14.35 4.40
C GLU A 338 -26.50 13.35 3.69
N GLY A 339 -26.51 12.07 4.08
CA GLY A 339 -27.31 11.01 3.44
C GLY A 339 -26.82 10.66 2.02
N ARG A 340 -25.57 10.90 1.72
CA ARG A 340 -24.97 10.75 0.37
C ARG A 340 -24.25 9.44 0.16
N ILE A 341 -24.10 8.55 1.14
CA ILE A 341 -23.56 7.20 0.96
C ILE A 341 -24.63 6.36 0.24
N LEU A 342 -24.32 5.83 -0.94
CA LEU A 342 -25.21 5.05 -1.79
C LEU A 342 -25.09 3.56 -1.59
N SER A 343 -23.94 3.09 -1.12
CA SER A 343 -23.66 1.67 -0.94
C SER A 343 -22.77 1.44 0.27
N TYR A 344 -23.12 0.43 1.08
CA TYR A 344 -22.28 -0.15 2.13
C TYR A 344 -21.78 -1.55 1.72
N ASN A 345 -21.78 -1.84 0.41
CA ASN A 345 -21.13 -3.03 -0.11
C ASN A 345 -19.62 -2.78 -0.18
N TRP A 346 -18.88 -3.25 0.80
CA TRP A 346 -17.43 -3.00 0.91
C TRP A 346 -16.61 -3.50 -0.29
N ASN A 347 -17.13 -4.47 -1.07
CA ASN A 347 -16.49 -4.89 -2.33
C ASN A 347 -16.46 -3.79 -3.41
N ASP A 348 -17.27 -2.75 -3.25
CA ASP A 348 -17.35 -1.61 -4.16
C ASP A 348 -16.40 -0.46 -3.77
N TYR A 349 -15.74 -0.55 -2.60
CA TYR A 349 -14.81 0.48 -2.10
C TYR A 349 -13.41 0.29 -2.70
N THR A 350 -13.33 0.41 -4.01
CA THR A 350 -12.16 0.08 -4.84
C THR A 350 -11.47 1.29 -5.46
N CYS A 351 -11.87 2.53 -5.13
CA CYS A 351 -11.35 3.78 -5.69
C CYS A 351 -11.58 3.99 -7.21
N ASP A 352 -12.26 3.08 -7.87
CA ASP A 352 -12.69 3.20 -9.28
C ASP A 352 -14.22 3.15 -9.44
N LYS A 353 -14.93 2.84 -8.37
CA LYS A 353 -16.39 2.83 -8.30
C LYS A 353 -16.88 3.93 -7.37
N VAL A 354 -17.92 4.65 -7.79
CA VAL A 354 -18.54 5.72 -7.01
C VAL A 354 -19.59 5.11 -6.07
N VAL A 355 -19.37 5.21 -4.77
CA VAL A 355 -20.25 4.68 -3.73
C VAL A 355 -21.03 5.77 -2.98
N PHE A 356 -20.99 6.99 -3.47
CA PHE A 356 -21.66 8.16 -2.89
C PHE A 356 -22.29 9.02 -3.97
N GLN A 357 -23.18 9.97 -3.58
CA GLN A 357 -23.76 10.95 -4.48
C GLN A 357 -22.85 12.20 -4.59
N PRO A 358 -22.15 12.42 -5.73
CA PRO A 358 -21.43 13.67 -5.99
C PRO A 358 -22.37 14.87 -6.05
N LYS A 359 -21.89 16.08 -5.70
CA LYS A 359 -22.74 17.30 -5.77
C LYS A 359 -22.92 17.82 -7.19
N GLN A 360 -21.97 17.60 -8.07
CA GLN A 360 -21.93 18.27 -9.38
C GLN A 360 -22.36 17.38 -10.55
N MET A 361 -22.55 16.09 -10.33
CA MET A 361 -22.89 15.14 -11.38
C MET A 361 -23.45 13.83 -10.81
N SER A 362 -23.94 12.93 -11.67
CA SER A 362 -24.35 11.60 -11.23
C SER A 362 -23.12 10.70 -10.93
N PRO A 363 -23.29 9.65 -10.12
CA PRO A 363 -22.24 8.65 -9.86
C PRO A 363 -21.68 8.06 -11.14
N GLU A 364 -22.54 7.66 -12.07
CA GLU A 364 -22.16 7.05 -13.35
C GLU A 364 -21.37 8.02 -14.22
N ARG A 365 -21.74 9.32 -14.18
CA ARG A 365 -21.00 10.34 -14.93
C ARG A 365 -19.60 10.54 -14.38
N LEU A 366 -19.41 10.52 -13.08
CA LEU A 366 -18.09 10.61 -12.46
C LEU A 366 -17.21 9.39 -12.82
N GLU A 367 -17.77 8.18 -12.82
CA GLU A 367 -17.05 6.97 -13.28
C GLU A 367 -16.64 7.09 -14.76
N GLN A 368 -17.54 7.58 -15.61
CA GLN A 368 -17.23 7.82 -17.04
C GLN A 368 -16.10 8.86 -17.21
N LEU A 369 -16.14 9.95 -16.47
CA LEU A 369 -15.10 10.99 -16.51
C LEU A 369 -13.75 10.46 -16.04
N ARG A 370 -13.74 9.62 -15.04
CA ARG A 370 -12.50 8.93 -14.59
C ARG A 370 -11.94 8.05 -15.72
N ASP A 371 -12.78 7.27 -16.40
CA ASP A 371 -12.35 6.43 -17.53
C ASP A 371 -11.95 7.27 -18.76
N GLU A 372 -12.63 8.41 -19.01
CA GLU A 372 -12.23 9.39 -20.03
C GLU A 372 -10.86 10.00 -19.72
N ALA A 373 -10.63 10.41 -18.46
CA ALA A 373 -9.35 10.96 -18.00
C ALA A 373 -8.19 9.99 -18.28
N TRP A 374 -8.37 8.72 -17.93
CA TRP A 374 -7.40 7.68 -18.21
C TRP A 374 -7.11 7.55 -19.72
N LYS A 375 -8.15 7.46 -20.55
CA LYS A 375 -8.03 7.33 -22.00
C LYS A 375 -7.36 8.55 -22.64
N ILE A 376 -7.68 9.77 -22.19
CA ILE A 376 -7.10 11.00 -22.72
C ILE A 376 -5.62 11.10 -22.35
N PHE A 377 -5.28 10.89 -21.08
CA PHE A 377 -3.90 11.02 -20.61
C PHE A 377 -2.96 9.99 -21.27
N TYR A 378 -3.43 8.75 -21.46
CA TYR A 378 -2.63 7.67 -22.04
C TYR A 378 -2.87 7.45 -23.55
N ARG A 379 -3.54 8.39 -24.25
CA ARG A 379 -3.87 8.27 -25.67
C ARG A 379 -2.63 8.12 -26.56
N GLU A 380 -1.67 9.02 -26.43
CA GLU A 380 -0.47 9.04 -27.26
C GLU A 380 0.61 8.06 -26.80
N LYS A 381 0.74 7.92 -25.50
CA LYS A 381 1.74 7.07 -24.85
C LYS A 381 1.05 6.17 -23.83
N PRO A 382 0.77 4.91 -24.16
CA PRO A 382 0.17 3.96 -23.22
C PRO A 382 0.93 3.86 -21.90
N GLU A 383 0.24 3.60 -20.81
CA GLU A 383 0.82 3.48 -19.45
C GLU A 383 2.03 2.54 -19.45
N ALA A 384 1.91 1.36 -20.04
CA ALA A 384 3.00 0.40 -20.12
C ALA A 384 4.26 0.95 -20.82
N TYR A 385 4.08 1.84 -21.81
CA TYR A 385 5.21 2.51 -22.48
C TYR A 385 5.85 3.56 -21.55
N ARG A 386 5.05 4.39 -20.89
CA ARG A 386 5.53 5.40 -19.95
C ARG A 386 6.27 4.77 -18.77
N MET A 387 5.69 3.70 -18.19
CA MET A 387 6.33 2.91 -17.14
C MET A 387 7.65 2.28 -17.63
N PHE A 388 7.67 1.78 -18.89
CA PHE A 388 8.90 1.25 -19.48
C PHE A 388 9.99 2.32 -19.61
N GLU A 389 9.65 3.54 -20.02
CA GLU A 389 10.63 4.65 -20.10
C GLU A 389 11.22 5.01 -18.73
N LEU A 390 10.39 5.05 -17.67
CA LEU A 390 10.88 5.23 -16.31
C LEU A 390 11.78 4.06 -15.88
N PHE A 391 11.35 2.83 -16.13
CA PHE A 391 12.11 1.64 -15.76
C PHE A 391 13.46 1.53 -16.52
N LYS A 392 13.49 1.96 -17.76
CA LYS A 392 14.72 2.04 -18.55
C LYS A 392 15.75 2.96 -17.89
N ARG A 393 15.31 4.11 -17.30
CA ARG A 393 16.19 5.00 -16.54
C ARG A 393 16.82 4.28 -15.34
N VAL A 394 16.05 3.43 -14.65
CA VAL A 394 16.55 2.59 -13.52
C VAL A 394 17.67 1.67 -14.00
N ILE A 395 17.43 0.94 -15.10
CA ILE A 395 18.41 0.00 -15.66
C ILE A 395 19.70 0.74 -16.03
N TYR A 396 19.61 1.90 -16.66
CA TYR A 396 20.80 2.69 -16.99
C TYR A 396 21.56 3.16 -15.74
N LYS A 397 20.86 3.59 -14.68
CA LYS A 397 21.50 3.93 -13.40
C LYS A 397 22.19 2.71 -12.77
N GLU A 398 21.54 1.54 -12.80
CA GLU A 398 22.13 0.28 -12.30
C GLU A 398 23.38 -0.15 -13.08
N ILE A 399 23.40 0.04 -14.41
CA ILE A 399 24.57 -0.23 -15.24
C ILE A 399 25.70 0.76 -14.92
N ALA A 400 25.38 2.03 -14.82
CA ALA A 400 26.35 3.09 -14.57
C ALA A 400 27.06 2.95 -13.22
N ASP A 401 26.34 2.55 -12.16
CA ASP A 401 26.90 2.39 -10.83
C ASP A 401 27.35 0.94 -10.51
N GLY A 402 27.25 0.02 -11.49
CA GLY A 402 27.66 -1.37 -11.37
C GLY A 402 26.75 -2.23 -10.51
N SER A 403 25.53 -1.77 -10.16
CA SER A 403 24.58 -2.51 -9.34
C SER A 403 23.62 -3.38 -10.17
N PHE A 404 23.71 -3.35 -11.50
CA PHE A 404 22.86 -4.16 -12.36
C PHE A 404 23.03 -5.65 -12.10
N LYS A 405 21.94 -6.30 -11.64
CA LYS A 405 21.89 -7.75 -11.48
C LYS A 405 20.98 -8.32 -12.58
N ARG A 406 21.52 -9.22 -13.40
CA ARG A 406 20.72 -9.97 -14.36
C ARG A 406 19.74 -10.85 -13.57
N GLN A 407 18.47 -10.46 -13.54
CA GLN A 407 17.46 -11.27 -12.87
C GLN A 407 17.21 -12.55 -13.66
N ARG A 408 17.16 -13.68 -12.93
CA ARG A 408 16.75 -14.95 -13.52
C ARG A 408 15.26 -14.88 -13.79
N ARG A 409 14.87 -15.07 -15.06
CA ARG A 409 13.46 -15.10 -15.44
C ARG A 409 12.79 -16.29 -14.76
N VAL A 410 11.68 -16.05 -14.07
CA VAL A 410 10.82 -17.08 -13.48
C VAL A 410 9.60 -17.31 -14.38
N GLN A 411 8.87 -18.40 -14.18
CA GLN A 411 7.64 -18.63 -14.90
C GLN A 411 6.62 -17.55 -14.57
N ALA A 412 6.03 -16.91 -15.59
CA ALA A 412 5.02 -15.89 -15.41
C ALA A 412 3.78 -16.51 -14.73
N ASN A 413 3.33 -15.88 -13.66
CA ASN A 413 2.12 -16.29 -12.94
C ASN A 413 0.87 -15.77 -13.65
N ARG A 414 0.47 -16.43 -14.76
CA ARG A 414 -0.65 -16.00 -15.60
C ARG A 414 -2.02 -16.27 -15.00
N LYS A 415 -2.11 -17.16 -14.00
CA LYS A 415 -3.39 -17.61 -13.42
C LYS A 415 -4.09 -16.51 -12.62
N PHE A 416 -3.33 -15.61 -11.99
CA PHE A 416 -3.83 -14.60 -11.07
C PHE A 416 -3.67 -13.16 -11.58
N GLY A 417 -3.18 -12.98 -12.82
CA GLY A 417 -2.92 -11.65 -13.40
C GLY A 417 -4.04 -11.11 -14.28
N ARG A 418 -5.14 -11.83 -14.48
CA ARG A 418 -6.27 -11.35 -15.29
C ARG A 418 -7.43 -10.98 -14.36
N ASN A 419 -8.01 -9.80 -14.57
CA ASN A 419 -9.34 -9.52 -14.04
C ASN A 419 -10.28 -10.56 -14.66
N GLU A 420 -10.88 -11.39 -13.83
CA GLU A 420 -12.08 -12.10 -14.23
C GLU A 420 -13.14 -11.01 -14.47
N THR A 421 -13.46 -10.79 -15.74
CA THR A 421 -14.50 -9.87 -16.20
C THR A 421 -15.86 -10.35 -15.78
#